data_6a2d7312adf125e10c418e15c15a8fba
#
_entry.id   6a2d7312adf125e10c418e15c15a8fba
#
_cell.length_a   1.000
_cell.length_b   1.000
_cell.length_c   1.000
_cell.angle_alpha   90.00
_cell.angle_beta   90.00
_cell.angle_gamma   90.00
#
_symmetry.space_group_name_H-M   'P 1'
#
loop_
_entity.id
_entity.type
_entity.pdbx_description
1 polymer ?
#
loop_
_entity_poly.entity_id
_entity_poly.type
_entity_poly.pdbx_seq_one_letter_code
_entity_poly.pdbx_strand_id
1 'polypeptide(L)'
;MTKSREKNNSRDHGGGLDAAVAQFGGASKDWLDLSTGINPNPYPSLPFSLHSMTALPDQGAYQALIEAARKFWSVPQGAKIVPAAGASALIAALPALIGGQKVAIAQPTYNEHQAAFIAAGWALDPEHPDVQVAVHPNNPDGYLWQSTALHAPMAIIDESFADVCPDQSLIGETARPGRIV
;
A
#
# COMPACT_ATOMS: atom_id res chain seq x y z
N MET A 1 -31.99 17.65 23.03
CA MET A 1 -32.11 17.02 21.71
C MET A 1 -30.73 16.83 21.15
N THR A 2 -30.14 15.67 21.36
CA THR A 2 -28.80 15.27 20.88
C THR A 2 -28.96 14.83 19.44
N LYS A 3 -28.50 15.63 18.48
CA LYS A 3 -28.37 15.18 17.08
C LYS A 3 -27.39 14.02 17.03
N SER A 4 -27.87 12.84 16.76
CA SER A 4 -27.04 11.69 16.36
C SER A 4 -26.22 12.10 15.16
N ARG A 5 -24.89 12.18 15.32
CA ARG A 5 -23.97 12.28 14.19
C ARG A 5 -24.17 11.01 13.35
N GLU A 6 -24.77 11.13 12.18
CA GLU A 6 -24.66 10.11 11.15
C GLU A 6 -23.15 9.90 10.93
N LYS A 7 -22.68 8.69 11.24
CA LYS A 7 -21.32 8.28 10.87
C LYS A 7 -21.29 8.25 9.35
N ASN A 8 -20.74 9.32 8.77
CA ASN A 8 -20.41 9.33 7.36
C ASN A 8 -19.45 8.16 7.12
N ASN A 9 -19.87 7.19 6.34
CA ASN A 9 -19.11 5.95 6.07
C ASN A 9 -18.00 6.19 5.02
N SER A 10 -17.54 7.44 4.89
CA SER A 10 -16.37 7.78 4.09
C SER A 10 -15.11 7.28 4.79
N ARG A 11 -14.29 6.54 4.06
CA ARG A 11 -12.96 6.13 4.51
C ARG A 11 -12.14 7.38 4.78
N ASP A 12 -11.62 7.50 5.99
CA ASP A 12 -10.75 8.60 6.37
C ASP A 12 -9.30 8.22 6.04
N HIS A 13 -8.68 8.98 5.14
CA HIS A 13 -7.28 8.78 4.73
C HIS A 13 -6.34 9.83 5.32
N GLY A 14 -6.83 10.72 6.18
CA GLY A 14 -6.10 11.87 6.66
C GLY A 14 -5.93 12.97 5.61
N GLY A 15 -5.10 13.99 5.90
CA GLY A 15 -4.84 15.10 4.98
C GLY A 15 -5.97 16.13 4.87
N GLY A 16 -6.98 16.06 5.73
CA GLY A 16 -8.12 16.98 5.75
C GLY A 16 -7.83 18.33 6.40
N LEU A 17 -6.68 18.93 6.14
CA LEU A 17 -6.23 20.17 6.77
C LEU A 17 -7.16 21.35 6.46
N ASP A 18 -7.72 21.44 5.28
CA ASP A 18 -8.70 22.45 4.87
C ASP A 18 -9.99 22.37 5.71
N ALA A 19 -10.48 21.16 5.97
CA ALA A 19 -11.63 20.92 6.82
C ALA A 19 -11.32 21.29 8.29
N ALA A 20 -10.11 20.97 8.78
CA ALA A 20 -9.66 21.34 10.11
C ALA A 20 -9.58 22.87 10.27
N VAL A 21 -8.99 23.55 9.30
CA VAL A 21 -8.94 25.04 9.27
C VAL A 21 -10.35 25.64 9.24
N ALA A 22 -11.26 25.10 8.43
CA ALA A 22 -12.64 25.57 8.37
C ALA A 22 -13.39 25.38 9.70
N GLN A 23 -13.10 24.32 10.43
CA GLN A 23 -13.77 23.99 11.70
C GLN A 23 -13.17 24.73 12.89
N PHE A 24 -11.85 24.86 12.96
CA PHE A 24 -11.13 25.33 14.13
C PHE A 24 -10.46 26.71 13.94
N GLY A 25 -10.43 27.22 12.71
CA GLY A 25 -9.79 28.49 12.36
C GLY A 25 -8.28 28.40 12.17
N GLY A 26 -7.62 29.55 12.04
CA GLY A 26 -6.18 29.64 11.74
C GLY A 26 -5.86 29.60 10.26
N ALA A 27 -4.58 29.69 9.92
CA ALA A 27 -4.10 29.51 8.55
C ALA A 27 -3.44 28.12 8.39
N SER A 28 -3.59 27.49 7.23
CA SER A 28 -3.04 26.13 6.98
C SER A 28 -1.55 25.99 7.31
N LYS A 29 -0.77 27.07 7.10
CA LYS A 29 0.68 27.11 7.42
C LYS A 29 1.00 27.02 8.92
N ASP A 30 0.01 27.29 9.78
CA ASP A 30 0.18 27.28 11.24
C ASP A 30 -0.21 25.93 11.87
N TRP A 31 -0.64 24.96 11.01
CA TRP A 31 -1.03 23.64 11.42
C TRP A 31 0.10 22.63 11.17
N LEU A 32 0.25 21.68 12.08
CA LEU A 32 1.06 20.49 11.88
C LEU A 32 0.13 19.31 11.56
N ASP A 33 0.17 18.83 10.33
CA ASP A 33 -0.61 17.67 9.91
C ASP A 33 0.14 16.37 10.24
N LEU A 34 -0.40 15.59 11.17
CA LEU A 34 0.09 14.27 11.57
C LEU A 34 -0.90 13.16 11.20
N SER A 35 -1.87 13.44 10.34
CA SER A 35 -2.92 12.49 9.96
C SER A 35 -2.55 11.55 8.82
N THR A 36 -1.40 11.76 8.17
CA THR A 36 -0.92 10.94 7.06
C THR A 36 0.51 10.45 7.29
N GLY A 37 0.89 9.32 6.68
CA GLY A 37 2.26 8.82 6.67
C GLY A 37 3.15 9.45 5.58
N ILE A 38 2.73 10.56 4.97
CA ILE A 38 3.51 11.22 3.92
C ILE A 38 4.78 11.84 4.51
N ASN A 39 5.92 11.57 3.89
CA ASN A 39 7.19 12.16 4.30
C ASN A 39 7.15 13.69 4.10
N PRO A 40 7.33 14.50 5.16
CA PRO A 40 7.33 15.96 5.05
C PRO A 40 8.55 16.51 4.28
N ASN A 41 9.60 15.70 4.09
CA ASN A 41 10.77 16.05 3.29
C ASN A 41 10.62 15.39 1.91
N PRO A 42 10.08 16.08 0.89
CA PRO A 42 9.86 15.48 -0.40
C PRO A 42 11.18 15.10 -1.07
N TYR A 43 11.17 14.04 -1.85
CA TYR A 43 12.30 13.70 -2.70
C TYR A 43 12.57 14.87 -3.67
N PRO A 44 13.83 15.27 -3.89
CA PRO A 44 14.16 16.37 -4.81
C PRO A 44 13.57 16.08 -6.20
N SER A 45 12.72 16.98 -6.69
CA SER A 45 12.16 16.86 -8.04
C SER A 45 13.26 16.99 -9.07
N LEU A 46 13.39 15.98 -9.93
CA LEU A 46 14.25 16.08 -11.10
C LEU A 46 13.51 16.84 -12.22
N PRO A 47 14.21 17.63 -13.04
CA PRO A 47 13.58 18.29 -14.19
C PRO A 47 13.08 17.21 -15.17
N PHE A 48 11.78 17.19 -15.42
CA PHE A 48 11.21 16.33 -16.46
C PHE A 48 11.57 16.87 -17.84
N SER A 49 12.01 15.99 -18.75
CA SER A 49 12.20 16.36 -20.14
C SER A 49 10.86 16.58 -20.86
N LEU A 50 10.82 17.41 -21.87
CA LEU A 50 9.63 17.56 -22.71
C LEU A 50 9.19 16.21 -23.30
N HIS A 51 10.15 15.36 -23.67
CA HIS A 51 9.89 14.03 -24.21
C HIS A 51 9.15 13.16 -23.18
N SER A 52 9.57 13.14 -21.91
CA SER A 52 8.90 12.36 -20.87
C SER A 52 7.46 12.84 -20.56
N MET A 53 7.14 14.09 -20.93
CA MET A 53 5.80 14.66 -20.77
C MET A 53 4.88 14.43 -21.98
N THR A 54 5.43 14.12 -23.15
CA THR A 54 4.69 14.08 -24.42
C THR A 54 4.71 12.73 -25.12
N ALA A 55 5.63 11.83 -24.76
CA ALA A 55 5.73 10.50 -25.34
C ALA A 55 5.16 9.43 -24.39
N LEU A 56 4.56 8.39 -24.97
CA LEU A 56 4.25 7.18 -24.21
C LEU A 56 5.55 6.46 -23.84
N PRO A 57 5.63 5.86 -22.63
CA PRO A 57 6.77 5.02 -22.28
C PRO A 57 6.94 3.89 -23.30
N ASP A 58 8.12 3.77 -23.85
CA ASP A 58 8.46 2.65 -24.71
C ASP A 58 8.91 1.41 -23.90
N GLN A 59 9.17 0.32 -24.60
CA GLN A 59 9.58 -0.92 -23.96
C GLN A 59 10.94 -0.80 -23.25
N GLY A 60 11.84 0.04 -23.76
CA GLY A 60 13.12 0.32 -23.13
C GLY A 60 12.98 1.05 -21.80
N ALA A 61 12.13 2.08 -21.75
CA ALA A 61 11.81 2.79 -20.50
C ALA A 61 11.17 1.87 -19.46
N TYR A 62 10.26 0.98 -19.90
CA TYR A 62 9.63 -0.01 -19.01
C TYR A 62 10.67 -0.99 -18.43
N GLN A 63 11.56 -1.53 -19.25
CA GLN A 63 12.61 -2.43 -18.79
C GLN A 63 13.61 -1.74 -17.85
N ALA A 64 14.00 -0.50 -18.17
CA ALA A 64 14.88 0.28 -17.30
C ALA A 64 14.26 0.52 -15.90
N LEU A 65 12.95 0.76 -15.82
CA LEU A 65 12.23 0.87 -14.55
C LEU A 65 12.28 -0.44 -13.75
N ILE A 66 12.01 -1.59 -14.40
CA ILE A 66 12.06 -2.90 -13.77
C ILE A 66 13.46 -3.21 -13.24
N GLU A 67 14.50 -2.92 -14.02
CA GLU A 67 15.89 -3.15 -13.61
C GLU A 67 16.29 -2.25 -12.43
N ALA A 68 15.89 -0.98 -12.47
CA ALA A 68 16.12 -0.06 -11.38
C ALA A 68 15.43 -0.52 -10.08
N ALA A 69 14.15 -0.92 -10.16
CA ALA A 69 13.38 -1.45 -9.04
C ALA A 69 14.02 -2.73 -8.49
N ARG A 70 14.40 -3.67 -9.36
CA ARG A 70 15.07 -4.92 -8.95
C ARG A 70 16.34 -4.65 -8.17
N LYS A 71 17.14 -3.70 -8.63
CA LYS A 71 18.40 -3.34 -7.98
C LYS A 71 18.14 -2.61 -6.66
N PHE A 72 17.22 -1.67 -6.64
CA PHE A 72 16.95 -0.82 -5.48
C PHE A 72 16.41 -1.63 -4.30
N TRP A 73 15.42 -2.49 -4.55
CA TRP A 73 14.81 -3.33 -3.51
C TRP A 73 15.43 -4.73 -3.40
N SER A 74 16.52 -5.02 -4.11
CA SER A 74 17.19 -6.33 -4.08
C SER A 74 16.24 -7.49 -4.39
N VAL A 75 15.31 -7.29 -5.33
CA VAL A 75 14.28 -8.29 -5.69
C VAL A 75 14.93 -9.58 -6.19
N PRO A 76 14.56 -10.77 -5.67
CA PRO A 76 15.11 -12.05 -6.12
C PRO A 76 15.01 -12.25 -7.62
N GLN A 77 16.02 -12.89 -8.24
CA GLN A 77 16.12 -13.04 -9.69
C GLN A 77 14.93 -13.79 -10.31
N GLY A 78 14.36 -14.75 -9.59
CA GLY A 78 13.19 -15.52 -10.05
C GLY A 78 11.86 -14.80 -9.92
N ALA A 79 11.80 -13.69 -9.14
CA ALA A 79 10.57 -12.93 -8.94
C ALA A 79 10.29 -12.02 -10.14
N LYS A 80 9.03 -11.92 -10.51
CA LYS A 80 8.56 -10.99 -11.56
C LYS A 80 8.23 -9.63 -10.93
N ILE A 81 8.48 -8.57 -11.67
CA ILE A 81 8.12 -7.20 -11.28
C ILE A 81 7.09 -6.68 -12.26
N VAL A 82 6.00 -6.13 -11.75
CA VAL A 82 4.93 -5.53 -12.55
C VAL A 82 4.70 -4.09 -12.05
N PRO A 83 5.12 -3.07 -12.79
CA PRO A 83 4.83 -1.67 -12.44
C PRO A 83 3.35 -1.35 -12.65
N ALA A 84 2.81 -0.53 -11.74
CA ALA A 84 1.44 -0.02 -11.83
C ALA A 84 1.36 1.43 -11.33
N ALA A 85 0.25 2.09 -11.59
CA ALA A 85 0.01 3.48 -11.22
C ALA A 85 -0.43 3.59 -9.75
N GLY A 86 0.49 3.28 -8.83
CA GLY A 86 0.31 3.39 -7.40
C GLY A 86 -0.30 2.15 -6.73
N ALA A 87 -0.06 2.01 -5.42
CA ALA A 87 -0.51 0.86 -4.62
C ALA A 87 -2.04 0.71 -4.62
N SER A 88 -2.80 1.81 -4.60
CA SER A 88 -4.28 1.75 -4.58
C SER A 88 -4.86 1.01 -5.80
N ALA A 89 -4.25 1.17 -6.98
CA ALA A 89 -4.68 0.46 -8.18
C ALA A 89 -4.45 -1.05 -8.07
N LEU A 90 -3.32 -1.45 -7.48
CA LEU A 90 -2.99 -2.86 -7.22
C LEU A 90 -3.92 -3.45 -6.16
N ILE A 91 -4.12 -2.77 -5.04
CA ILE A 91 -5.00 -3.19 -3.94
C ILE A 91 -6.41 -3.46 -4.47
N ALA A 92 -6.94 -2.57 -5.31
CA ALA A 92 -8.27 -2.75 -5.89
C ALA A 92 -8.34 -3.92 -6.89
N ALA A 93 -7.27 -4.21 -7.63
CA ALA A 93 -7.25 -5.23 -8.68
C ALA A 93 -6.96 -6.64 -8.13
N LEU A 94 -6.11 -6.77 -7.11
CA LEU A 94 -5.60 -8.04 -6.61
C LEU A 94 -6.70 -9.06 -6.27
N PRO A 95 -7.81 -8.72 -5.56
CA PRO A 95 -8.85 -9.70 -5.23
C PRO A 95 -9.50 -10.36 -6.45
N ALA A 96 -9.52 -9.66 -7.59
CA ALA A 96 -10.07 -10.20 -8.84
C ALA A 96 -9.05 -11.00 -9.67
N LEU A 97 -7.76 -10.80 -9.43
CA LEU A 97 -6.66 -11.43 -10.17
C LEU A 97 -6.14 -12.71 -9.52
N ILE A 98 -6.38 -12.88 -8.23
CA ILE A 98 -5.88 -14.03 -7.45
C ILE A 98 -7.01 -15.03 -7.18
N GLY A 99 -6.64 -16.30 -7.00
CA GLY A 99 -7.58 -17.35 -6.63
C GLY A 99 -7.85 -17.37 -5.12
N GLY A 100 -9.06 -17.84 -4.76
CA GLY A 100 -9.49 -17.98 -3.38
C GLY A 100 -10.82 -17.29 -3.13
N GLN A 101 -11.30 -17.38 -1.89
CA GLN A 101 -12.53 -16.75 -1.42
C GLN A 101 -12.45 -16.25 0.03
N LYS A 102 -11.38 -16.62 0.74
CA LYS A 102 -11.18 -16.33 2.15
C LYS A 102 -9.89 -15.58 2.37
N VAL A 103 -9.96 -14.47 3.06
CA VAL A 103 -8.80 -13.61 3.33
C VAL A 103 -8.64 -13.32 4.81
N ALA A 104 -7.41 -13.42 5.31
CA ALA A 104 -7.00 -12.91 6.63
C ALA A 104 -6.37 -11.54 6.49
N ILE A 105 -6.90 -10.56 7.21
CA ILE A 105 -6.38 -9.18 7.28
C ILE A 105 -6.39 -8.78 8.74
N ALA A 106 -5.22 -8.75 9.37
CA ALA A 106 -5.10 -8.36 10.78
C ALA A 106 -5.48 -6.88 10.97
N GLN A 107 -6.16 -6.61 12.07
CA GLN A 107 -6.61 -5.25 12.41
C GLN A 107 -5.93 -4.77 13.70
N PRO A 108 -5.66 -3.46 13.82
CA PRO A 108 -5.88 -2.41 12.82
C PRO A 108 -4.84 -2.46 11.69
N THR A 109 -5.26 -2.12 10.47
CA THR A 109 -4.36 -1.95 9.32
C THR A 109 -4.96 -0.99 8.29
N TYR A 110 -4.23 -0.73 7.19
CA TYR A 110 -4.73 0.11 6.11
C TYR A 110 -6.03 -0.45 5.54
N ASN A 111 -7.09 0.34 5.65
CA ASN A 111 -8.48 -0.10 5.46
C ASN A 111 -8.85 -0.44 4.01
N GLU A 112 -8.06 0.01 3.01
CA GLU A 112 -8.34 -0.25 1.60
C GLU A 112 -8.24 -1.73 1.25
N HIS A 113 -7.32 -2.47 1.85
CA HIS A 113 -7.22 -3.92 1.63
C HIS A 113 -8.53 -4.63 1.95
N GLN A 114 -9.03 -4.43 3.17
CA GLN A 114 -10.27 -5.08 3.57
C GLN A 114 -11.45 -4.67 2.69
N ALA A 115 -11.53 -3.39 2.35
CA ALA A 115 -12.60 -2.86 1.52
C ALA A 115 -12.57 -3.46 0.11
N ALA A 116 -11.39 -3.60 -0.50
CA ALA A 116 -11.23 -4.21 -1.83
C ALA A 116 -11.65 -5.68 -1.84
N PHE A 117 -11.21 -6.47 -0.85
CA PHE A 117 -11.58 -7.88 -0.73
C PHE A 117 -13.09 -8.07 -0.49
N ILE A 118 -13.69 -7.29 0.41
CA ILE A 118 -15.15 -7.34 0.65
C ILE A 118 -15.93 -6.94 -0.62
N ALA A 119 -15.51 -5.88 -1.32
CA ALA A 119 -16.15 -5.44 -2.56
C ALA A 119 -16.08 -6.51 -3.66
N ALA A 120 -15.04 -7.33 -3.67
CA ALA A 120 -14.87 -8.46 -4.57
C ALA A 120 -15.61 -9.74 -4.11
N GLY A 121 -16.34 -9.69 -3.00
CA GLY A 121 -17.15 -10.81 -2.48
C GLY A 121 -16.37 -11.84 -1.64
N TRP A 122 -15.15 -11.51 -1.18
CA TRP A 122 -14.37 -12.40 -0.33
C TRP A 122 -14.87 -12.40 1.12
N ALA A 123 -14.77 -13.54 1.80
CA ALA A 123 -15.04 -13.68 3.22
C ALA A 123 -13.78 -13.40 4.06
N LEU A 124 -13.95 -12.69 5.17
CA LEU A 124 -12.88 -12.56 6.17
C LEU A 124 -12.83 -13.84 7.01
N ASP A 125 -11.71 -14.56 6.94
CA ASP A 125 -11.49 -15.81 7.69
C ASP A 125 -10.03 -15.84 8.19
N PRO A 126 -9.79 -15.42 9.44
CA PRO A 126 -8.44 -15.39 9.99
C PRO A 126 -7.86 -16.77 10.31
N GLU A 127 -8.71 -17.79 10.44
CA GLU A 127 -8.27 -19.13 10.85
C GLU A 127 -7.90 -20.02 9.66
N HIS A 128 -8.66 -19.91 8.57
CA HIS A 128 -8.48 -20.76 7.38
C HIS A 128 -8.47 -19.92 6.10
N PRO A 129 -7.53 -18.97 5.97
CA PRO A 129 -7.47 -18.09 4.80
C PRO A 129 -6.82 -18.79 3.59
N ASP A 130 -7.34 -18.49 2.41
CA ASP A 130 -6.66 -18.77 1.14
C ASP A 130 -5.53 -17.76 0.91
N VAL A 131 -5.77 -16.51 1.35
CA VAL A 131 -4.87 -15.37 1.20
C VAL A 131 -4.70 -14.65 2.53
N GLN A 132 -3.48 -14.27 2.87
CA GLN A 132 -3.17 -13.39 3.99
C GLN A 132 -2.62 -12.07 3.46
N VAL A 133 -3.13 -10.95 3.97
CA VAL A 133 -2.60 -9.62 3.69
C VAL A 133 -1.84 -9.13 4.92
N ALA A 134 -0.62 -8.67 4.71
CA ALA A 134 0.26 -8.10 5.70
C ALA A 134 0.77 -6.72 5.21
N VAL A 135 0.39 -5.64 5.86
CA VAL A 135 1.00 -4.32 5.63
C VAL A 135 2.28 -4.24 6.46
N HIS A 136 3.42 -3.97 5.83
CA HIS A 136 4.74 -4.11 6.46
C HIS A 136 5.72 -2.99 6.03
N PRO A 137 6.13 -2.09 6.93
CA PRO A 137 5.60 -1.89 8.28
C PRO A 137 4.11 -1.59 8.27
N ASN A 138 3.39 -2.09 9.30
CA ASN A 138 1.95 -1.90 9.33
C ASN A 138 1.57 -0.42 9.52
N ASN A 139 0.55 0.00 8.84
CA ASN A 139 -0.10 1.29 9.04
C ASN A 139 -1.42 1.05 9.80
N PRO A 140 -1.62 1.58 11.06
CA PRO A 140 -0.94 2.78 11.58
C PRO A 140 0.16 2.54 12.62
N ASP A 141 0.37 1.33 13.13
CA ASP A 141 1.15 1.07 14.35
C ASP A 141 2.63 0.75 14.13
N GLY A 142 3.06 0.64 12.87
CA GLY A 142 4.45 0.33 12.52
C GLY A 142 4.86 -1.13 12.82
N TYR A 143 3.91 -2.03 13.08
CA TYR A 143 4.22 -3.42 13.36
C TYR A 143 5.01 -4.07 12.21
N LEU A 144 6.09 -4.79 12.55
CA LEU A 144 6.94 -5.50 11.62
C LEU A 144 6.60 -7.00 11.61
N TRP A 145 6.05 -7.46 10.49
CA TRP A 145 5.73 -8.86 10.29
C TRP A 145 7.00 -9.71 10.21
N GLN A 146 6.91 -10.92 10.76
CA GLN A 146 7.91 -11.95 10.55
C GLN A 146 7.46 -12.89 9.43
N SER A 147 8.38 -13.36 8.58
CA SER A 147 8.03 -14.28 7.49
C SER A 147 7.36 -15.57 7.99
N THR A 148 7.70 -16.01 9.19
CA THR A 148 7.09 -17.18 9.87
C THR A 148 5.62 -17.00 10.24
N ALA A 149 5.13 -15.76 10.29
CA ALA A 149 3.73 -15.44 10.53
C ALA A 149 2.87 -15.46 9.25
N LEU A 150 3.50 -15.60 8.09
CA LEU A 150 2.84 -15.68 6.78
C LEU A 150 2.54 -17.13 6.44
N HIS A 151 1.46 -17.68 6.98
CA HIS A 151 1.14 -19.10 6.92
C HIS A 151 0.11 -19.49 5.85
N ALA A 152 -0.65 -18.52 5.29
CA ALA A 152 -1.58 -18.80 4.21
C ALA A 152 -0.88 -19.29 2.93
N PRO A 153 -1.56 -20.09 2.09
CA PRO A 153 -1.03 -20.52 0.79
C PRO A 153 -0.52 -19.35 -0.06
N MET A 154 -1.25 -18.23 -0.04
CA MET A 154 -0.83 -16.98 -0.67
C MET A 154 -0.70 -15.86 0.37
N ALA A 155 0.34 -15.03 0.26
CA ALA A 155 0.47 -13.81 1.03
C ALA A 155 0.72 -12.61 0.13
N ILE A 156 0.01 -11.52 0.41
CA ILE A 156 0.21 -10.18 -0.14
C ILE A 156 0.86 -9.37 0.96
N ILE A 157 2.05 -8.84 0.68
CA ILE A 157 2.84 -8.07 1.62
C ILE A 157 2.93 -6.65 1.06
N ASP A 158 2.25 -5.71 1.69
CA ASP A 158 2.25 -4.30 1.28
C ASP A 158 3.41 -3.59 1.97
N GLU A 159 4.46 -3.32 1.21
CA GLU A 159 5.67 -2.63 1.67
C GLU A 159 5.70 -1.14 1.26
N SER A 160 4.55 -0.50 1.13
CA SER A 160 4.46 0.93 0.75
C SER A 160 5.30 1.86 1.64
N PHE A 161 5.61 1.46 2.87
CA PHE A 161 6.44 2.21 3.82
C PHE A 161 7.75 1.54 4.19
N ALA A 162 8.16 0.45 3.52
CA ALA A 162 9.36 -0.30 3.90
C ALA A 162 10.68 0.47 3.68
N ASP A 163 10.69 1.50 2.84
CA ASP A 163 11.87 2.33 2.59
C ASP A 163 12.41 3.04 3.87
N VAL A 164 11.59 3.15 4.92
CA VAL A 164 12.05 3.72 6.21
C VAL A 164 12.84 2.70 7.05
N CYS A 165 12.72 1.41 6.74
CA CYS A 165 13.45 0.31 7.41
C CYS A 165 13.81 -0.81 6.42
N PRO A 166 14.63 -0.53 5.40
CA PRO A 166 14.89 -1.45 4.29
C PRO A 166 15.47 -2.79 4.73
N ASP A 167 16.21 -2.82 5.82
CA ASP A 167 16.79 -4.06 6.37
C ASP A 167 15.75 -5.04 6.93
N GLN A 168 14.50 -4.58 7.10
CA GLN A 168 13.37 -5.39 7.56
C GLN A 168 12.46 -5.85 6.43
N SER A 169 12.76 -5.47 5.18
CA SER A 169 11.93 -5.82 4.02
C SER A 169 11.77 -7.34 3.88
N LEU A 170 10.55 -7.74 3.57
CA LEU A 170 10.17 -9.11 3.26
C LEU A 170 10.22 -9.41 1.75
N ILE A 171 10.84 -8.54 0.95
CA ILE A 171 10.97 -8.72 -0.50
C ILE A 171 11.56 -10.08 -0.88
N GLY A 172 12.42 -10.64 -0.04
CA GLY A 172 12.99 -11.97 -0.19
C GLY A 172 11.95 -13.10 -0.25
N GLU A 173 10.77 -12.89 0.33
CA GLU A 173 9.65 -13.85 0.30
C GLU A 173 9.16 -14.11 -1.13
N THR A 174 9.33 -13.17 -2.05
CA THR A 174 8.97 -13.33 -3.47
C THR A 174 9.76 -14.45 -4.18
N ALA A 175 10.81 -15.00 -3.57
CA ALA A 175 11.46 -16.23 -4.04
C ALA A 175 10.59 -17.49 -3.84
N ARG A 176 9.55 -17.41 -3.01
CA ARG A 176 8.63 -18.51 -2.72
C ARG A 176 7.35 -18.39 -3.56
N PRO A 177 6.77 -19.52 -4.00
CA PRO A 177 5.45 -19.50 -4.64
C PRO A 177 4.38 -18.88 -3.74
N GLY A 178 3.42 -18.20 -4.36
CA GLY A 178 2.30 -17.59 -3.63
C GLY A 178 2.67 -16.39 -2.77
N ARG A 179 3.76 -15.68 -3.07
CA ARG A 179 4.16 -14.45 -2.39
C ARG A 179 4.17 -13.28 -3.36
N ILE A 180 3.51 -12.18 -2.96
CA ILE A 180 3.43 -10.89 -3.67
C ILE A 180 3.90 -9.82 -2.68
N VAL A 181 4.85 -9.01 -3.08
CA VAL A 181 5.34 -7.86 -2.32
C VAL A 181 5.23 -6.60 -3.18
#